data_a0bb23eaa7fe9d73438a4c5a7892ba81
#
_entry.id   a0bb23eaa7fe9d73438a4c5a7892ba81
#
_cell.length_a   1.000
_cell.length_b   1.000
_cell.length_c   1.000
_cell.angle_alpha   90.00
_cell.angle_beta   90.00
_cell.angle_gamma   90.00
#
_symmetry.space_group_name_H-M   'P 1'
#
loop_
_entity.id
_entity.type
_entity.pdbx_description
1 polymer ?
#
loop_
_entity_poly.entity_id
_entity_poly.type
_entity_poly.pdbx_seq_one_letter_code
_entity_poly.pdbx_strand_id
1 'polypeptide(L)'
;ADAIRWYFYVNSAPWLPNRFHGKAVQEGQRKFMGTLWNTYAFFVLYANIDEFDATKYTLDYDKLSVMDKWLLSKLNSVVKEVDQDLNDYKIPETARALQEFVDDMSNWYVRRSRERFWAKGMEQDKINAYMTLYTALVTICKAAAPMVPFITEEIYQNLVRSIDKNAPESIHLCDFPKVQEEWIDKDLEENMDNLLKIVVMGRACRNAANIKNRQPIGKMFVKANFTLADFYKEIIEDELNVKEMEFTDDVRAFTSYTFKPQLKTVGPKYGKFLGGIKKALSELDGNQAMDELKANGQLKLDINGQEIVLLDSDL
;
A
#
# COMPACT_ATOMS: atom_id res chain seq x y z
N ALA A 1 23.36 7.12 12.96
CA ALA A 1 23.63 8.03 11.83
C ALA A 1 22.53 7.92 10.77
N ASP A 2 22.19 6.72 10.26
CA ASP A 2 21.21 6.49 9.18
C ASP A 2 19.82 7.06 9.48
N ALA A 3 19.33 6.97 10.71
CA ALA A 3 18.03 7.50 11.09
C ALA A 3 17.94 9.02 10.89
N ILE A 4 19.02 9.74 11.20
CA ILE A 4 19.10 11.20 11.01
C ILE A 4 19.20 11.52 9.52
N ARG A 5 20.03 10.79 8.77
CA ARG A 5 20.14 10.94 7.31
C ARG A 5 18.80 10.74 6.65
N TRP A 6 18.12 9.62 6.97
CA TRP A 6 16.80 9.29 6.45
C TRP A 6 15.77 10.38 6.74
N TYR A 7 15.75 10.89 7.96
CA TYR A 7 14.87 11.98 8.34
C TYR A 7 15.04 13.20 7.43
N PHE A 8 16.28 13.59 7.13
CA PHE A 8 16.53 14.73 6.26
C PHE A 8 16.14 14.48 4.81
N TYR A 9 16.26 13.24 4.33
CA TYR A 9 15.89 12.92 2.96
C TYR A 9 14.36 12.82 2.76
N VAL A 10 13.64 12.27 3.72
CA VAL A 10 12.18 12.01 3.59
C VAL A 10 11.34 13.26 3.85
N ASN A 11 11.79 14.14 4.75
CA ASN A 11 10.90 15.10 5.40
C ASN A 11 10.64 16.36 4.56
N SER A 12 11.62 16.86 3.81
CA SER A 12 11.46 18.04 2.96
C SER A 12 12.51 18.11 1.86
N ALA A 13 12.21 18.89 0.82
CA ALA A 13 13.18 19.16 -0.22
C ALA A 13 14.45 19.82 0.37
N PRO A 14 15.66 19.51 -0.17
CA PRO A 14 16.93 19.95 0.40
C PRO A 14 17.10 21.48 0.55
N TRP A 15 16.38 22.24 -0.26
CA TRP A 15 16.42 23.73 -0.25
C TRP A 15 15.38 24.37 0.67
N LEU A 16 14.57 23.58 1.38
CA LEU A 16 13.57 24.09 2.32
C LEU A 16 14.08 24.01 3.77
N PRO A 17 13.68 24.98 4.62
CA PRO A 17 13.96 24.90 6.05
C PRO A 17 13.32 23.65 6.68
N ASN A 18 14.10 22.91 7.44
CA ASN A 18 13.64 21.72 8.12
C ASN A 18 13.69 21.92 9.64
N ARG A 19 12.59 21.58 10.33
CA ARG A 19 12.55 21.59 11.81
C ARG A 19 12.91 20.21 12.32
N PHE A 20 14.02 20.13 13.05
CA PHE A 20 14.47 18.88 13.64
C PHE A 20 13.61 18.46 14.85
N HIS A 21 13.06 17.25 14.78
CA HIS A 21 12.30 16.63 15.86
C HIS A 21 12.76 15.20 16.11
N GLY A 22 13.29 14.91 17.31
CA GLY A 22 13.77 13.57 17.67
C GLY A 22 12.70 12.47 17.52
N LYS A 23 11.42 12.76 17.81
CA LYS A 23 10.32 11.81 17.61
C LYS A 23 10.11 11.45 16.11
N ALA A 24 10.25 12.43 15.21
CA ALA A 24 10.12 12.17 13.77
C ALA A 24 11.29 11.34 13.23
N VAL A 25 12.51 11.53 13.78
CA VAL A 25 13.67 10.67 13.47
C VAL A 25 13.41 9.23 13.91
N GLN A 26 12.89 9.03 15.13
CA GLN A 26 12.54 7.70 15.64
C GLN A 26 11.43 7.04 14.80
N GLU A 27 10.45 7.80 14.37
CA GLU A 27 9.37 7.29 13.53
C GLU A 27 9.89 6.86 12.14
N GLY A 28 10.73 7.66 11.50
CA GLY A 28 11.38 7.31 10.23
C GLY A 28 12.26 6.07 10.38
N GLN A 29 13.05 5.98 11.47
CA GLN A 29 13.82 4.79 11.79
C GLN A 29 12.94 3.55 11.91
N ARG A 30 11.85 3.65 12.67
CA ARG A 30 10.93 2.51 12.87
C ARG A 30 10.24 2.08 11.58
N LYS A 31 9.74 3.04 10.80
CA LYS A 31 8.95 2.73 9.58
C LYS A 31 9.80 2.14 8.48
N PHE A 32 10.98 2.66 8.23
CA PHE A 32 11.83 2.20 7.15
C PHE A 32 12.87 1.17 7.61
N MET A 33 13.82 1.60 8.44
CA MET A 33 14.94 0.74 8.85
C MET A 33 14.48 -0.44 9.70
N GLY A 34 13.52 -0.22 10.62
CA GLY A 34 12.95 -1.28 11.44
C GLY A 34 12.22 -2.32 10.60
N THR A 35 11.47 -1.89 9.59
CA THR A 35 10.76 -2.79 8.67
C THR A 35 11.73 -3.56 7.79
N LEU A 36 12.74 -2.89 7.21
CA LEU A 36 13.78 -3.54 6.41
C LEU A 36 14.57 -4.56 7.25
N TRP A 37 14.97 -4.16 8.47
CA TRP A 37 15.71 -5.05 9.38
C TRP A 37 14.89 -6.27 9.80
N ASN A 38 13.62 -6.11 10.11
CA ASN A 38 12.75 -7.21 10.47
C ASN A 38 12.53 -8.18 9.30
N THR A 39 12.43 -7.67 8.08
CA THR A 39 12.33 -8.49 6.87
C THR A 39 13.62 -9.28 6.63
N TYR A 40 14.76 -8.61 6.75
CA TYR A 40 16.07 -9.25 6.70
C TYR A 40 16.23 -10.31 7.80
N ALA A 41 15.91 -9.99 9.05
CA ALA A 41 16.00 -10.92 10.17
C ALA A 41 15.11 -12.17 9.99
N PHE A 42 13.91 -11.97 9.43
CA PHE A 42 13.04 -13.08 9.03
C PHE A 42 13.73 -13.99 8.00
N PHE A 43 14.29 -13.41 6.93
CA PHE A 43 15.01 -14.16 5.92
C PHE A 43 16.17 -14.97 6.52
N VAL A 44 17.03 -14.32 7.29
CA VAL A 44 18.23 -14.95 7.89
C VAL A 44 17.85 -16.06 8.86
N LEU A 45 16.79 -15.85 9.67
CA LEU A 45 16.32 -16.87 10.60
C LEU A 45 15.99 -18.18 9.89
N TYR A 46 15.17 -18.12 8.84
CA TYR A 46 14.74 -19.31 8.11
C TYR A 46 15.83 -19.83 7.18
N ALA A 47 16.62 -18.97 6.56
CA ALA A 47 17.78 -19.40 5.76
C ALA A 47 18.79 -20.21 6.60
N ASN A 48 19.01 -19.81 7.85
CA ASN A 48 19.88 -20.57 8.76
C ASN A 48 19.27 -21.92 9.19
N ILE A 49 17.96 -21.97 9.43
CA ILE A 49 17.25 -23.21 9.79
C ILE A 49 17.28 -24.21 8.64
N ASP A 50 17.08 -23.73 7.41
CA ASP A 50 17.02 -24.54 6.19
C ASP A 50 18.39 -24.74 5.52
N GLU A 51 19.46 -24.18 6.08
CA GLU A 51 20.82 -24.19 5.49
C GLU A 51 20.83 -23.66 4.04
N PHE A 52 19.98 -22.65 3.78
CA PHE A 52 19.80 -22.07 2.46
C PHE A 52 21.04 -21.24 2.05
N ASP A 53 21.54 -21.50 0.87
CA ASP A 53 22.67 -20.80 0.25
C ASP A 53 22.23 -20.33 -1.14
N ALA A 54 22.06 -19.02 -1.29
CA ALA A 54 21.59 -18.42 -2.54
C ALA A 54 22.52 -18.67 -3.74
N THR A 55 23.80 -18.95 -3.51
CA THR A 55 24.76 -19.24 -4.60
C THR A 55 24.53 -20.58 -5.28
N LYS A 56 23.75 -21.47 -4.63
CA LYS A 56 23.43 -22.82 -5.15
C LYS A 56 22.19 -22.86 -6.03
N TYR A 57 21.43 -21.77 -6.10
CA TYR A 57 20.17 -21.72 -6.81
C TYR A 57 20.16 -20.59 -7.83
N THR A 58 19.33 -20.75 -8.85
CA THR A 58 19.08 -19.71 -9.87
C THR A 58 17.61 -19.36 -9.85
N LEU A 59 17.31 -18.07 -9.86
CA LEU A 59 15.95 -17.59 -9.98
C LEU A 59 15.46 -17.84 -11.42
N ASP A 60 14.40 -18.65 -11.55
CA ASP A 60 13.74 -18.98 -12.82
C ASP A 60 12.38 -18.27 -12.83
N TYR A 61 12.31 -17.13 -13.51
CA TYR A 61 11.14 -16.25 -13.52
C TYR A 61 9.87 -16.97 -13.98
N ASP A 62 9.96 -17.88 -14.94
CA ASP A 62 8.79 -18.56 -15.50
C ASP A 62 8.12 -19.50 -14.48
N LYS A 63 8.87 -20.00 -13.52
CA LYS A 63 8.38 -20.89 -12.47
C LYS A 63 7.92 -20.19 -11.20
N LEU A 64 7.98 -18.86 -11.16
CA LEU A 64 7.59 -18.07 -10.00
C LEU A 64 6.08 -18.00 -9.84
N SER A 65 5.62 -17.92 -8.58
CA SER A 65 4.23 -17.62 -8.26
C SER A 65 3.86 -16.19 -8.67
N VAL A 66 2.57 -15.90 -8.76
CA VAL A 66 2.06 -14.54 -9.04
C VAL A 66 2.58 -13.54 -8.00
N MET A 67 2.65 -13.94 -6.73
CA MET A 67 3.17 -13.08 -5.65
C MET A 67 4.68 -12.80 -5.79
N ASP A 68 5.47 -13.78 -6.23
CA ASP A 68 6.90 -13.59 -6.50
C ASP A 68 7.09 -12.62 -7.66
N LYS A 69 6.35 -12.83 -8.76
CA LYS A 69 6.37 -11.96 -9.94
C LYS A 69 5.97 -10.53 -9.60
N TRP A 70 4.93 -10.37 -8.78
CA TRP A 70 4.52 -9.06 -8.30
C TRP A 70 5.64 -8.33 -7.52
N LEU A 71 6.28 -9.00 -6.57
CA LEU A 71 7.37 -8.38 -5.81
C LEU A 71 8.53 -7.97 -6.70
N LEU A 72 8.92 -8.83 -7.65
CA LEU A 72 10.02 -8.55 -8.58
C LEU A 72 9.66 -7.46 -9.60
N SER A 73 8.41 -7.41 -10.07
CA SER A 73 7.91 -6.33 -10.90
C SER A 73 7.99 -4.98 -10.15
N LYS A 74 7.41 -4.91 -8.95
CA LYS A 74 7.49 -3.72 -8.10
C LYS A 74 8.93 -3.31 -7.79
N LEU A 75 9.81 -4.27 -7.50
CA LEU A 75 11.23 -4.02 -7.28
C LEU A 75 11.86 -3.28 -8.46
N ASN A 76 11.66 -3.80 -9.67
CA ASN A 76 12.25 -3.22 -10.88
C ASN A 76 11.62 -1.86 -11.21
N SER A 77 10.32 -1.69 -10.99
CA SER A 77 9.64 -0.40 -11.12
C SER A 77 10.21 0.65 -10.17
N VAL A 78 10.44 0.28 -8.90
CA VAL A 78 11.01 1.17 -7.89
C VAL A 78 12.48 1.48 -8.19
N VAL A 79 13.29 0.50 -8.62
CA VAL A 79 14.68 0.77 -9.02
C VAL A 79 14.74 1.76 -10.18
N LYS A 80 13.86 1.61 -11.17
CA LYS A 80 13.74 2.54 -12.30
C LYS A 80 13.35 3.96 -11.88
N GLU A 81 12.34 4.06 -11.02
CA GLU A 81 11.87 5.34 -10.46
C GLU A 81 12.97 6.01 -9.64
N VAL A 82 13.62 5.27 -8.75
CA VAL A 82 14.71 5.77 -7.88
C VAL A 82 15.89 6.27 -8.71
N ASP A 83 16.31 5.55 -9.74
CA ASP A 83 17.39 6.00 -10.63
C ASP A 83 17.02 7.30 -11.34
N GLN A 84 15.81 7.41 -11.89
CA GLN A 84 15.33 8.62 -12.53
C GLN A 84 15.21 9.79 -11.53
N ASP A 85 14.63 9.56 -10.36
CA ASP A 85 14.45 10.61 -9.36
C ASP A 85 15.76 11.11 -8.77
N LEU A 86 16.76 10.23 -8.61
CA LEU A 86 18.11 10.64 -8.22
C LEU A 86 18.78 11.50 -9.29
N ASN A 87 18.62 11.17 -10.58
CA ASN A 87 19.10 11.98 -11.69
C ASN A 87 18.42 13.36 -11.74
N ASP A 88 17.15 13.43 -11.34
CA ASP A 88 16.35 14.65 -11.30
C ASP A 88 16.49 15.43 -9.97
N TYR A 89 17.33 14.95 -9.03
CA TYR A 89 17.49 15.51 -7.68
C TYR A 89 16.21 15.52 -6.83
N LYS A 90 15.28 14.59 -7.07
CA LYS A 90 14.03 14.41 -6.31
C LYS A 90 14.24 13.47 -5.11
N ILE A 91 15.07 13.92 -4.18
CA ILE A 91 15.50 13.08 -3.04
C ILE A 91 14.36 12.61 -2.14
N PRO A 92 13.36 13.44 -1.77
CA PRO A 92 12.24 12.97 -0.94
C PRO A 92 11.35 11.93 -1.63
N GLU A 93 11.15 12.05 -2.94
CA GLU A 93 10.40 11.11 -3.76
C GLU A 93 11.11 9.75 -3.77
N THR A 94 12.40 9.73 -4.06
CA THR A 94 13.25 8.53 -3.97
C THR A 94 13.11 7.83 -2.61
N ALA A 95 13.22 8.60 -1.52
CA ALA A 95 13.12 8.03 -0.17
C ALA A 95 11.73 7.42 0.11
N ARG A 96 10.67 8.06 -0.38
CA ARG A 96 9.30 7.53 -0.23
C ARG A 96 9.08 6.27 -1.04
N ALA A 97 9.54 6.22 -2.29
CA ALA A 97 9.46 5.04 -3.14
C ALA A 97 10.18 3.83 -2.50
N LEU A 98 11.38 4.02 -1.97
CA LEU A 98 12.11 2.98 -1.23
C LEU A 98 11.35 2.51 0.01
N GLN A 99 10.76 3.44 0.79
CA GLN A 99 10.00 3.11 1.99
C GLN A 99 8.72 2.32 1.66
N GLU A 100 7.99 2.73 0.63
CA GLU A 100 6.77 2.06 0.20
C GLU A 100 7.08 0.63 -0.27
N PHE A 101 8.11 0.44 -1.06
CA PHE A 101 8.53 -0.90 -1.48
C PHE A 101 8.89 -1.80 -0.29
N VAL A 102 9.66 -1.30 0.69
CA VAL A 102 10.02 -2.07 1.89
C VAL A 102 8.78 -2.43 2.71
N ASP A 103 7.80 -1.54 2.77
CA ASP A 103 6.52 -1.80 3.44
C ASP A 103 5.71 -2.89 2.73
N ASP A 104 5.59 -2.83 1.42
CA ASP A 104 4.93 -3.85 0.60
C ASP A 104 5.64 -5.22 0.69
N MET A 105 6.97 -5.23 0.60
CA MET A 105 7.78 -6.45 0.75
C MET A 105 7.51 -7.11 2.11
N SER A 106 7.50 -6.35 3.19
CA SER A 106 7.32 -6.86 4.55
C SER A 106 5.87 -7.25 4.85
N ASN A 107 4.94 -6.30 4.63
CA ASN A 107 3.56 -6.41 5.10
C ASN A 107 2.67 -7.24 4.16
N TRP A 108 3.10 -7.42 2.92
CA TRP A 108 2.34 -8.21 1.95
C TRP A 108 3.09 -9.44 1.52
N TYR A 109 4.24 -9.31 0.87
CA TYR A 109 4.95 -10.48 0.36
C TYR A 109 5.37 -11.44 1.47
N VAL A 110 6.17 -10.97 2.44
CA VAL A 110 6.68 -11.83 3.52
C VAL A 110 5.53 -12.40 4.36
N ARG A 111 4.56 -11.55 4.73
CA ARG A 111 3.44 -12.00 5.54
C ARG A 111 2.61 -13.09 4.88
N ARG A 112 2.33 -12.98 3.58
CA ARG A 112 1.56 -13.99 2.84
C ARG A 112 2.39 -15.20 2.43
N SER A 113 3.69 -15.06 2.34
CA SER A 113 4.60 -16.15 1.97
C SER A 113 5.11 -16.95 3.17
N ARG A 114 4.72 -16.62 4.41
CA ARG A 114 5.25 -17.26 5.63
C ARG A 114 5.15 -18.78 5.61
N GLU A 115 4.01 -19.32 5.20
CA GLU A 115 3.79 -20.76 5.14
C GLU A 115 4.77 -21.47 4.19
N ARG A 116 5.18 -20.81 3.10
CA ARG A 116 6.20 -21.32 2.17
C ARG A 116 7.56 -21.48 2.86
N PHE A 117 7.96 -20.51 3.69
CA PHE A 117 9.19 -20.58 4.48
C PHE A 117 9.10 -21.62 5.61
N TRP A 118 7.91 -21.90 6.14
CA TRP A 118 7.68 -22.88 7.19
C TRP A 118 7.51 -24.32 6.66
N ALA A 119 7.29 -24.49 5.38
CA ALA A 119 7.12 -25.78 4.75
C ALA A 119 8.35 -26.69 5.01
N LYS A 120 8.11 -27.99 5.16
CA LYS A 120 9.20 -28.96 5.33
C LYS A 120 9.92 -29.21 3.99
N GLY A 121 11.24 -29.43 4.07
CA GLY A 121 12.07 -29.71 2.89
C GLY A 121 12.35 -28.46 2.07
N MET A 122 13.04 -28.64 0.94
CA MET A 122 13.43 -27.58 0.02
C MET A 122 12.79 -27.81 -1.36
N GLU A 123 11.47 -27.82 -1.36
CA GLU A 123 10.71 -27.89 -2.61
C GLU A 123 10.87 -26.62 -3.46
N GLN A 124 10.63 -26.72 -4.76
CA GLN A 124 10.86 -25.62 -5.69
C GLN A 124 10.14 -24.32 -5.31
N ASP A 125 8.92 -24.39 -4.79
CA ASP A 125 8.17 -23.22 -4.35
C ASP A 125 8.84 -22.49 -3.17
N LYS A 126 9.39 -23.25 -2.21
CA LYS A 126 10.17 -22.68 -1.10
C LYS A 126 11.47 -22.04 -1.58
N ILE A 127 12.18 -22.70 -2.50
CA ILE A 127 13.39 -22.15 -3.15
C ILE A 127 13.05 -20.85 -3.87
N ASN A 128 11.96 -20.82 -4.62
CA ASN A 128 11.49 -19.62 -5.31
C ASN A 128 11.21 -18.47 -4.32
N ALA A 129 10.57 -18.74 -3.19
CA ALA A 129 10.33 -17.75 -2.15
C ALA A 129 11.64 -17.19 -1.57
N TYR A 130 12.61 -18.04 -1.27
CA TYR A 130 13.93 -17.61 -0.80
C TYR A 130 14.66 -16.77 -1.84
N MET A 131 14.73 -17.24 -3.09
CA MET A 131 15.43 -16.52 -4.15
C MET A 131 14.79 -15.17 -4.45
N THR A 132 13.47 -15.10 -4.46
CA THR A 132 12.72 -13.85 -4.66
C THR A 132 13.03 -12.85 -3.54
N LEU A 133 12.91 -13.28 -2.27
CA LEU A 133 13.16 -12.39 -1.14
C LEU A 133 14.64 -11.99 -1.02
N TYR A 134 15.58 -12.91 -1.29
CA TYR A 134 16.99 -12.61 -1.37
C TYR A 134 17.30 -11.55 -2.42
N THR A 135 16.79 -11.74 -3.64
CA THR A 135 16.94 -10.78 -4.74
C THR A 135 16.38 -9.41 -4.37
N ALA A 136 15.19 -9.38 -3.78
CA ALA A 136 14.55 -8.13 -3.35
C ALA A 136 15.37 -7.41 -2.27
N LEU A 137 15.82 -8.12 -1.23
CA LEU A 137 16.61 -7.56 -0.13
C LEU A 137 17.96 -7.00 -0.63
N VAL A 138 18.69 -7.76 -1.43
CA VAL A 138 19.99 -7.32 -1.94
C VAL A 138 19.84 -6.11 -2.87
N THR A 139 18.87 -6.16 -3.76
CA THR A 139 18.65 -5.08 -4.74
C THR A 139 18.20 -3.78 -4.06
N ILE A 140 17.22 -3.87 -3.14
CA ILE A 140 16.74 -2.67 -2.44
C ILE A 140 17.81 -2.07 -1.50
N CYS A 141 18.66 -2.91 -0.90
CA CYS A 141 19.79 -2.42 -0.11
C CYS A 141 20.81 -1.67 -0.99
N LYS A 142 21.11 -2.17 -2.19
CA LYS A 142 21.99 -1.46 -3.14
C LYS A 142 21.41 -0.12 -3.55
N ALA A 143 20.10 -0.07 -3.86
CA ALA A 143 19.42 1.18 -4.23
C ALA A 143 19.36 2.19 -3.08
N ALA A 144 19.20 1.72 -1.83
CA ALA A 144 19.12 2.56 -0.63
C ALA A 144 20.50 2.93 -0.03
N ALA A 145 21.58 2.27 -0.44
CA ALA A 145 22.93 2.46 0.15
C ALA A 145 23.41 3.92 0.16
N PRO A 146 23.16 4.76 -0.86
CA PRO A 146 23.55 6.17 -0.82
C PRO A 146 22.87 6.97 0.29
N MET A 147 21.66 6.56 0.70
CA MET A 147 20.87 7.26 1.73
C MET A 147 21.12 6.73 3.14
N VAL A 148 21.20 5.40 3.30
CA VAL A 148 21.32 4.71 4.59
C VAL A 148 22.50 3.71 4.59
N PRO A 149 23.74 4.23 4.49
CA PRO A 149 24.93 3.45 4.19
C PRO A 149 25.27 2.36 5.22
N PHE A 150 24.97 2.56 6.50
CA PHE A 150 25.42 1.63 7.55
C PHE A 150 24.53 0.40 7.64
N ILE A 151 23.21 0.57 7.63
CA ILE A 151 22.29 -0.57 7.69
C ILE A 151 22.35 -1.44 6.44
N THR A 152 22.51 -0.82 5.27
CA THR A 152 22.62 -1.54 4.00
C THR A 152 23.93 -2.31 3.89
N GLU A 153 25.03 -1.74 4.39
CA GLU A 153 26.32 -2.43 4.48
C GLU A 153 26.23 -3.65 5.40
N GLU A 154 25.64 -3.52 6.59
CA GLU A 154 25.49 -4.63 7.53
C GLU A 154 24.68 -5.77 6.91
N ILE A 155 23.56 -5.45 6.26
CA ILE A 155 22.74 -6.46 5.58
C ILE A 155 23.52 -7.12 4.43
N TYR A 156 24.24 -6.34 3.63
CA TYR A 156 25.06 -6.85 2.53
C TYR A 156 26.17 -7.80 2.99
N GLN A 157 26.90 -7.43 4.04
CA GLN A 157 27.95 -8.28 4.60
C GLN A 157 27.40 -9.64 5.04
N ASN A 158 26.21 -9.64 5.65
CA ASN A 158 25.56 -10.86 6.13
C ASN A 158 24.89 -11.67 5.01
N LEU A 159 24.22 -11.03 4.03
CA LEU A 159 23.51 -11.77 2.99
C LEU A 159 24.40 -12.19 1.83
N VAL A 160 25.38 -11.38 1.45
CA VAL A 160 26.18 -11.61 0.24
C VAL A 160 27.59 -12.05 0.59
N ARG A 161 28.34 -11.26 1.36
CA ARG A 161 29.75 -11.54 1.66
C ARG A 161 29.95 -12.78 2.54
N SER A 162 28.96 -13.15 3.34
CA SER A 162 29.02 -14.37 4.15
C SER A 162 29.11 -15.63 3.29
N ILE A 163 28.44 -15.65 2.13
CA ILE A 163 28.30 -16.80 1.25
C ILE A 163 29.16 -16.70 -0.02
N ASP A 164 29.44 -15.49 -0.53
CA ASP A 164 30.29 -15.26 -1.70
C ASP A 164 31.45 -14.30 -1.38
N LYS A 165 32.64 -14.84 -1.20
CA LYS A 165 33.86 -14.05 -0.94
C LYS A 165 34.40 -13.31 -2.17
N ASN A 166 33.94 -13.65 -3.37
CA ASN A 166 34.32 -12.95 -4.61
C ASN A 166 33.46 -11.71 -4.90
N ALA A 167 32.31 -11.58 -4.22
CA ALA A 167 31.51 -10.36 -4.31
C ALA A 167 32.32 -9.13 -3.83
N PRO A 168 31.99 -7.90 -4.27
CA PRO A 168 32.65 -6.67 -3.80
C PRO A 168 32.74 -6.62 -2.26
N GLU A 169 33.83 -6.10 -1.72
CA GLU A 169 34.09 -6.09 -0.26
C GLU A 169 33.07 -5.25 0.52
N SER A 170 32.42 -4.30 -0.14
CA SER A 170 31.39 -3.43 0.43
C SER A 170 30.28 -3.22 -0.57
N ILE A 171 29.04 -3.02 -0.06
CA ILE A 171 27.90 -2.62 -0.90
C ILE A 171 28.18 -1.33 -1.67
N HIS A 172 29.01 -0.45 -1.10
CA HIS A 172 29.38 0.83 -1.70
C HIS A 172 30.36 0.73 -2.87
N LEU A 173 30.92 -0.47 -3.10
CA LEU A 173 31.73 -0.81 -4.27
C LEU A 173 30.92 -1.55 -5.35
N CYS A 174 29.63 -1.80 -5.09
CA CYS A 174 28.74 -2.37 -6.07
C CYS A 174 28.21 -1.29 -7.04
N ASP A 175 27.92 -1.71 -8.26
CA ASP A 175 27.14 -0.89 -9.18
C ASP A 175 25.72 -0.68 -8.65
N PHE A 176 25.12 0.46 -9.04
CA PHE A 176 23.68 0.67 -8.82
C PHE A 176 22.87 -0.42 -9.52
N PRO A 177 21.75 -0.90 -8.93
CA PRO A 177 20.98 -1.99 -9.51
C PRO A 177 20.51 -1.69 -10.93
N LYS A 178 20.66 -2.67 -11.83
CA LYS A 178 20.13 -2.60 -13.18
C LYS A 178 18.68 -3.10 -13.21
N VAL A 179 17.84 -2.38 -13.93
CA VAL A 179 16.43 -2.74 -14.13
C VAL A 179 16.34 -3.93 -15.08
N GLN A 180 15.55 -4.92 -14.70
CA GLN A 180 15.11 -6.01 -15.57
C GLN A 180 13.74 -5.62 -16.14
N GLU A 181 13.75 -4.93 -17.29
CA GLU A 181 12.52 -4.38 -17.90
C GLU A 181 11.48 -5.46 -18.21
N GLU A 182 11.94 -6.67 -18.56
CA GLU A 182 11.12 -7.83 -18.86
C GLU A 182 10.36 -8.39 -17.66
N TRP A 183 10.73 -7.99 -16.43
CA TRP A 183 10.05 -8.39 -15.20
C TRP A 183 8.99 -7.38 -14.75
N ILE A 184 8.92 -6.22 -15.40
CA ILE A 184 7.93 -5.19 -15.08
C ILE A 184 6.60 -5.55 -15.73
N ASP A 185 5.61 -5.89 -14.91
CA ASP A 185 4.23 -6.15 -15.29
C ASP A 185 3.31 -5.11 -14.63
N LYS A 186 2.99 -4.07 -15.38
CA LYS A 186 2.17 -2.95 -14.86
C LYS A 186 0.73 -3.34 -14.57
N ASP A 187 0.18 -4.29 -15.32
CA ASP A 187 -1.19 -4.78 -15.08
C ASP A 187 -1.24 -5.56 -13.76
N LEU A 188 -0.21 -6.37 -13.49
CA LEU A 188 -0.07 -7.08 -12.21
C LEU A 188 0.10 -6.11 -11.03
N GLU A 189 0.93 -5.09 -11.18
CA GLU A 189 1.13 -4.05 -10.15
C GLU A 189 -0.19 -3.31 -9.87
N GLU A 190 -0.91 -2.86 -10.91
CA GLU A 190 -2.18 -2.15 -10.76
C GLU A 190 -3.27 -3.00 -10.12
N ASN A 191 -3.39 -4.27 -10.53
CA ASN A 191 -4.36 -5.20 -9.93
C ASN A 191 -4.07 -5.42 -8.44
N MET A 192 -2.81 -5.57 -8.07
CA MET A 192 -2.42 -5.69 -6.66
C MET A 192 -2.67 -4.40 -5.89
N ASP A 193 -2.36 -3.22 -6.44
CA ASP A 193 -2.66 -1.94 -5.80
C ASP A 193 -4.17 -1.75 -5.58
N ASN A 194 -5.00 -2.17 -6.53
CA ASN A 194 -6.46 -2.16 -6.41
C ASN A 194 -6.95 -3.12 -5.32
N LEU A 195 -6.38 -4.33 -5.26
CA LEU A 195 -6.62 -5.29 -4.19
C LEU A 195 -6.28 -4.67 -2.81
N LEU A 196 -5.09 -4.06 -2.69
CA LEU A 196 -4.64 -3.43 -1.45
C LEU A 196 -5.59 -2.32 -0.99
N LYS A 197 -6.08 -1.49 -1.92
CA LYS A 197 -7.09 -0.45 -1.62
C LYS A 197 -8.39 -1.06 -1.08
N ILE A 198 -8.89 -2.14 -1.70
CA ILE A 198 -10.09 -2.84 -1.23
C ILE A 198 -9.88 -3.38 0.18
N VAL A 199 -8.74 -4.01 0.46
CA VAL A 199 -8.43 -4.54 1.80
C VAL A 199 -8.37 -3.44 2.85
N VAL A 200 -7.74 -2.31 2.55
CA VAL A 200 -7.69 -1.15 3.47
C VAL A 200 -9.09 -0.61 3.74
N MET A 201 -9.91 -0.42 2.71
CA MET A 201 -11.29 0.03 2.88
C MET A 201 -12.15 -0.99 3.64
N GLY A 202 -12.01 -2.28 3.33
CA GLY A 202 -12.72 -3.34 4.04
C GLY A 202 -12.38 -3.40 5.54
N ARG A 203 -11.11 -3.21 5.89
CA ARG A 203 -10.69 -3.10 7.30
C ARG A 203 -11.28 -1.85 7.96
N ALA A 204 -11.32 -0.72 7.25
CA ALA A 204 -11.94 0.49 7.76
C ALA A 204 -13.45 0.30 8.01
N CYS A 205 -14.16 -0.35 7.10
CA CYS A 205 -15.59 -0.70 7.29
C CYS A 205 -15.81 -1.62 8.50
N ARG A 206 -14.95 -2.65 8.68
CA ARG A 206 -15.00 -3.52 9.86
C ARG A 206 -14.80 -2.75 11.15
N ASN A 207 -13.82 -1.86 11.17
CA ASN A 207 -13.52 -1.03 12.34
C ASN A 207 -14.69 -0.09 12.66
N ALA A 208 -15.29 0.55 11.65
CA ALA A 208 -16.45 1.41 11.82
C ALA A 208 -17.68 0.65 12.38
N ALA A 209 -17.86 -0.61 11.95
CA ALA A 209 -18.91 -1.48 12.44
C ALA A 209 -18.55 -2.23 13.74
N ASN A 210 -17.36 -2.02 14.32
CA ASN A 210 -16.83 -2.76 15.47
C ASN A 210 -16.78 -4.29 15.26
N ILE A 211 -16.61 -4.75 14.03
CA ILE A 211 -16.48 -6.18 13.68
C ILE A 211 -14.98 -6.53 13.67
N LYS A 212 -14.55 -7.41 14.57
CA LYS A 212 -13.16 -7.87 14.65
C LYS A 212 -12.78 -8.66 13.40
N ASN A 213 -11.53 -8.55 12.96
CA ASN A 213 -11.07 -9.22 11.72
C ASN A 213 -11.22 -10.76 11.80
N ARG A 214 -11.07 -11.36 12.98
CA ARG A 214 -11.28 -12.80 13.22
C ARG A 214 -12.74 -13.26 13.12
N GLN A 215 -13.72 -12.35 13.10
CA GLN A 215 -15.12 -12.68 12.94
C GLN A 215 -15.44 -12.80 11.44
N PRO A 216 -15.87 -13.98 10.94
CA PRO A 216 -16.17 -14.13 9.52
C PRO A 216 -17.41 -13.33 9.11
N ILE A 217 -17.37 -12.80 7.89
CA ILE A 217 -18.51 -12.14 7.22
C ILE A 217 -18.95 -13.03 6.07
N GLY A 218 -20.28 -13.20 5.89
CA GLY A 218 -20.83 -14.05 4.85
C GLY A 218 -20.55 -13.54 3.45
N LYS A 219 -20.81 -12.25 3.21
CA LYS A 219 -20.66 -11.64 1.88
C LYS A 219 -20.24 -10.18 1.98
N MET A 220 -19.41 -9.76 1.03
CA MET A 220 -18.97 -8.38 0.85
C MET A 220 -19.28 -7.91 -0.58
N PHE A 221 -19.80 -6.71 -0.71
CA PHE A 221 -20.03 -6.06 -1.98
C PHE A 221 -19.04 -4.94 -2.21
N VAL A 222 -18.46 -4.90 -3.41
CA VAL A 222 -17.49 -3.87 -3.80
C VAL A 222 -18.01 -3.15 -5.04
N LYS A 223 -18.12 -1.82 -4.94
CA LYS A 223 -18.35 -0.96 -6.11
C LYS A 223 -17.02 -0.35 -6.54
N ALA A 224 -16.61 -0.65 -7.75
CA ALA A 224 -15.41 -0.10 -8.36
C ALA A 224 -15.62 0.06 -9.88
N ASN A 225 -14.78 0.85 -10.52
CA ASN A 225 -14.73 1.01 -11.98
C ASN A 225 -13.82 -0.02 -12.66
N PHE A 226 -13.43 -1.07 -11.95
CA PHE A 226 -12.61 -2.18 -12.40
C PHE A 226 -13.15 -3.48 -11.81
N THR A 227 -12.70 -4.61 -12.35
CA THR A 227 -12.91 -5.96 -11.82
C THR A 227 -11.56 -6.63 -11.60
N LEU A 228 -11.51 -7.61 -10.71
CA LEU A 228 -10.33 -8.41 -10.43
C LEU A 228 -10.58 -9.88 -10.74
N ALA A 229 -9.57 -10.57 -11.25
CA ALA A 229 -9.61 -12.02 -11.43
C ALA A 229 -9.75 -12.76 -10.09
N ASP A 230 -10.21 -14.01 -10.12
CA ASP A 230 -10.53 -14.78 -8.93
C ASP A 230 -9.35 -14.93 -7.98
N PHE A 231 -8.13 -15.09 -8.48
CA PHE A 231 -6.91 -15.09 -7.67
C PHE A 231 -6.82 -13.88 -6.70
N TYR A 232 -7.13 -12.68 -7.17
CA TYR A 232 -7.09 -11.47 -6.34
C TYR A 232 -8.26 -11.40 -5.36
N LYS A 233 -9.43 -11.91 -5.77
CA LYS A 233 -10.61 -11.98 -4.89
C LYS A 233 -10.35 -12.90 -3.71
N GLU A 234 -9.77 -14.07 -3.94
CA GLU A 234 -9.39 -15.02 -2.88
C GLU A 234 -8.45 -14.36 -1.85
N ILE A 235 -7.49 -13.56 -2.31
CA ILE A 235 -6.61 -12.81 -1.40
C ILE A 235 -7.40 -11.81 -0.55
N ILE A 236 -8.36 -11.09 -1.14
CA ILE A 236 -9.19 -10.11 -0.42
C ILE A 236 -10.08 -10.82 0.60
N GLU A 237 -10.70 -11.94 0.22
CA GLU A 237 -11.55 -12.75 1.07
C GLU A 237 -10.79 -13.27 2.29
N ASP A 238 -9.59 -13.81 2.10
CA ASP A 238 -8.67 -14.21 3.18
C ASP A 238 -8.32 -13.05 4.11
N GLU A 239 -7.87 -11.93 3.54
CA GLU A 239 -7.40 -10.77 4.30
C GLU A 239 -8.49 -10.12 5.14
N LEU A 240 -9.72 -10.17 4.65
CA LEU A 240 -10.88 -9.59 5.29
C LEU A 240 -11.73 -10.60 6.04
N ASN A 241 -11.37 -11.91 6.01
CA ASN A 241 -12.16 -12.98 6.57
C ASN A 241 -13.63 -12.92 6.11
N VAL A 242 -13.82 -12.88 4.80
CA VAL A 242 -15.10 -12.84 4.11
C VAL A 242 -15.25 -14.13 3.31
N LYS A 243 -16.43 -14.73 3.30
CA LYS A 243 -16.67 -16.00 2.60
C LYS A 243 -16.87 -15.82 1.09
N GLU A 244 -17.39 -14.67 0.68
CA GLU A 244 -17.69 -14.36 -0.71
C GLU A 244 -17.58 -12.86 -0.95
N MET A 245 -16.87 -12.46 -2.03
CA MET A 245 -16.80 -11.09 -2.50
C MET A 245 -17.46 -10.96 -3.87
N GLU A 246 -18.31 -9.95 -4.05
CA GLU A 246 -18.99 -9.66 -5.31
C GLU A 246 -18.78 -8.20 -5.73
N PHE A 247 -18.42 -7.99 -6.99
CA PHE A 247 -18.48 -6.65 -7.59
C PHE A 247 -19.92 -6.32 -7.99
N THR A 248 -20.39 -5.12 -7.63
CA THR A 248 -21.74 -4.66 -7.97
C THR A 248 -21.74 -3.19 -8.36
N ASP A 249 -22.51 -2.86 -9.36
CA ASP A 249 -22.78 -1.47 -9.74
C ASP A 249 -23.94 -0.88 -8.94
N ASP A 250 -24.86 -1.72 -8.45
CA ASP A 250 -26.00 -1.30 -7.64
C ASP A 250 -25.71 -1.41 -6.14
N VAL A 251 -25.40 -0.28 -5.54
CA VAL A 251 -25.18 -0.16 -4.09
C VAL A 251 -26.37 0.43 -3.34
N ARG A 252 -27.51 0.66 -3.99
CA ARG A 252 -28.67 1.33 -3.39
C ARG A 252 -29.22 0.58 -2.17
N ALA A 253 -29.15 -0.74 -2.20
CA ALA A 253 -29.60 -1.57 -1.08
C ALA A 253 -28.69 -1.46 0.17
N PHE A 254 -27.48 -0.93 0.03
CA PHE A 254 -26.44 -0.89 1.06
C PHE A 254 -26.01 0.54 1.44
N THR A 255 -26.50 1.55 0.74
CA THR A 255 -26.14 2.95 0.99
C THR A 255 -27.37 3.74 1.38
N SER A 256 -27.24 4.57 2.40
CA SER A 256 -28.21 5.62 2.72
C SER A 256 -27.46 6.95 2.72
N TYR A 257 -28.02 7.93 2.00
CA TYR A 257 -27.49 9.27 2.02
C TYR A 257 -28.19 10.10 3.09
N THR A 258 -27.44 10.92 3.78
CA THR A 258 -27.97 11.94 4.69
C THR A 258 -27.41 13.28 4.29
N PHE A 259 -28.28 14.28 4.16
CA PHE A 259 -27.86 15.61 3.75
C PHE A 259 -27.78 16.56 4.95
N LYS A 260 -26.77 17.43 4.92
CA LYS A 260 -26.60 18.50 5.91
C LYS A 260 -26.39 19.81 5.19
N PRO A 261 -27.23 20.87 5.48
CA PRO A 261 -27.07 22.12 4.78
C PRO A 261 -25.75 22.80 5.11
N GLN A 262 -25.02 23.23 4.10
CA GLN A 262 -23.81 24.05 4.22
C GLN A 262 -24.18 25.43 4.72
N LEU A 263 -23.90 25.75 5.99
CA LEU A 263 -24.32 26.99 6.62
C LEU A 263 -23.77 28.26 5.94
N LYS A 264 -22.57 28.12 5.30
CA LYS A 264 -21.92 29.23 4.59
C LYS A 264 -22.69 29.67 3.34
N THR A 265 -23.32 28.75 2.64
CA THR A 265 -24.04 28.98 1.39
C THR A 265 -25.54 29.15 1.63
N VAL A 266 -26.13 28.29 2.46
CA VAL A 266 -27.58 28.31 2.77
C VAL A 266 -27.98 29.46 3.72
N GLY A 267 -27.08 29.82 4.65
CA GLY A 267 -27.34 30.89 5.62
C GLY A 267 -27.68 32.23 4.98
N PRO A 268 -26.88 32.76 4.05
CA PRO A 268 -27.20 34.02 3.36
C PRO A 268 -28.47 33.96 2.48
N LYS A 269 -28.75 32.77 1.89
CA LYS A 269 -29.91 32.59 0.99
C LYS A 269 -31.22 32.38 1.76
N TYR A 270 -31.19 31.54 2.80
CA TYR A 270 -32.36 30.97 3.45
C TYR A 270 -32.27 30.95 4.98
N GLY A 271 -31.57 31.90 5.60
CA GLY A 271 -31.30 31.90 7.05
C GLY A 271 -32.54 31.74 7.95
N LYS A 272 -33.65 32.34 7.56
CA LYS A 272 -34.93 32.23 8.30
C LYS A 272 -35.54 30.80 8.25
N PHE A 273 -35.17 30.01 7.25
CA PHE A 273 -35.71 28.68 7.00
C PHE A 273 -34.77 27.57 7.42
N LEU A 274 -33.56 27.86 7.94
CA LEU A 274 -32.54 26.88 8.31
C LEU A 274 -33.05 25.74 9.18
N GLY A 275 -33.90 26.04 10.14
CA GLY A 275 -34.51 25.02 11.01
C GLY A 275 -35.42 24.06 10.24
N GLY A 276 -36.25 24.62 9.35
CA GLY A 276 -37.13 23.84 8.47
C GLY A 276 -36.35 23.00 7.46
N ILE A 277 -35.30 23.57 6.86
CA ILE A 277 -34.43 22.90 5.92
C ILE A 277 -33.76 21.71 6.60
N LYS A 278 -33.14 21.88 7.78
CA LYS A 278 -32.53 20.78 8.54
C LYS A 278 -33.50 19.65 8.83
N LYS A 279 -34.74 20.00 9.26
CA LYS A 279 -35.77 19.02 9.54
C LYS A 279 -36.19 18.29 8.26
N ALA A 280 -36.52 19.01 7.20
CA ALA A 280 -36.89 18.40 5.92
C ALA A 280 -35.82 17.47 5.38
N LEU A 281 -34.54 17.90 5.38
CA LEU A 281 -33.41 17.05 4.94
C LEU A 281 -33.24 15.80 5.80
N SER A 282 -33.56 15.82 7.08
CA SER A 282 -33.49 14.65 7.96
C SER A 282 -34.66 13.66 7.77
N GLU A 283 -35.78 14.12 7.21
CA GLU A 283 -36.99 13.33 6.96
C GLU A 283 -37.08 12.77 5.54
N LEU A 284 -36.21 13.22 4.62
CA LEU A 284 -36.15 12.73 3.24
C LEU A 284 -35.63 11.30 3.14
N ASP A 285 -36.12 10.55 2.14
CA ASP A 285 -35.41 9.40 1.64
C ASP A 285 -34.12 9.87 0.95
N GLY A 286 -32.97 9.64 1.62
CA GLY A 286 -31.69 10.15 1.16
C GLY A 286 -31.27 9.60 -0.20
N ASN A 287 -31.69 8.38 -0.55
CA ASN A 287 -31.35 7.77 -1.84
C ASN A 287 -32.13 8.42 -2.97
N GLN A 288 -33.45 8.67 -2.77
CA GLN A 288 -34.27 9.38 -3.75
C GLN A 288 -33.80 10.82 -3.93
N ALA A 289 -33.49 11.50 -2.83
CA ALA A 289 -32.97 12.87 -2.86
C ALA A 289 -31.62 12.97 -3.58
N MET A 290 -30.74 11.99 -3.43
CA MET A 290 -29.48 11.93 -4.17
C MET A 290 -29.69 11.71 -5.67
N ASP A 291 -30.64 10.85 -6.05
CA ASP A 291 -31.01 10.64 -7.46
C ASP A 291 -31.57 11.90 -8.09
N GLU A 292 -32.44 12.63 -7.37
CA GLU A 292 -33.00 13.91 -7.82
C GLU A 292 -31.88 14.96 -7.99
N LEU A 293 -31.00 15.07 -7.01
CA LEU A 293 -29.86 16.00 -7.07
C LEU A 293 -28.94 15.72 -8.26
N LYS A 294 -28.63 14.44 -8.53
CA LYS A 294 -27.81 14.03 -9.69
C LYS A 294 -28.51 14.29 -11.02
N ALA A 295 -29.81 14.06 -11.09
CA ALA A 295 -30.58 14.24 -12.33
C ALA A 295 -30.83 15.73 -12.68
N ASN A 296 -31.09 16.57 -11.66
CA ASN A 296 -31.58 17.94 -11.84
C ASN A 296 -30.55 19.00 -11.41
N GLY A 297 -29.42 18.60 -10.77
CA GLY A 297 -28.42 19.51 -10.19
C GLY A 297 -28.95 20.32 -8.98
N GLN A 298 -30.13 20.02 -8.51
CA GLN A 298 -30.82 20.74 -7.42
C GLN A 298 -31.80 19.84 -6.71
N LEU A 299 -32.03 20.12 -5.43
CA LEU A 299 -33.07 19.51 -4.59
C LEU A 299 -34.11 20.56 -4.20
N LYS A 300 -35.38 20.24 -4.40
CA LYS A 300 -36.49 21.12 -4.06
C LYS A 300 -37.17 20.70 -2.77
N LEU A 301 -37.31 21.62 -1.83
CA LEU A 301 -37.99 21.40 -0.55
C LEU A 301 -39.13 22.37 -0.41
N ASP A 302 -40.29 21.92 0.06
CA ASP A 302 -41.35 22.79 0.52
C ASP A 302 -41.21 23.02 2.03
N ILE A 303 -41.01 24.26 2.44
CA ILE A 303 -40.95 24.66 3.84
C ILE A 303 -42.01 25.67 4.15
N ASN A 304 -43.09 25.26 4.79
CA ASN A 304 -44.23 26.08 5.15
C ASN A 304 -44.90 26.78 3.95
N GLY A 305 -45.02 26.08 2.82
CA GLY A 305 -45.63 26.61 1.60
C GLY A 305 -44.68 27.45 0.73
N GLN A 306 -43.39 27.49 1.08
CA GLN A 306 -42.36 28.14 0.26
C GLN A 306 -41.41 27.12 -0.33
N GLU A 307 -41.25 27.16 -1.65
CA GLU A 307 -40.27 26.32 -2.37
C GLU A 307 -38.84 26.83 -2.09
N ILE A 308 -38.01 25.98 -1.55
CA ILE A 308 -36.58 26.19 -1.31
C ILE A 308 -35.81 25.31 -2.29
N VAL A 309 -34.89 25.91 -3.04
CA VAL A 309 -34.03 25.18 -3.99
C VAL A 309 -32.61 25.13 -3.44
N LEU A 310 -32.12 23.91 -3.20
CA LEU A 310 -30.77 23.65 -2.75
C LEU A 310 -29.95 23.05 -3.90
N LEU A 311 -28.80 23.61 -4.14
CA LEU A 311 -27.81 23.11 -5.12
C LEU A 311 -26.86 22.12 -4.44
N ASP A 312 -26.10 21.37 -5.22
CA ASP A 312 -25.06 20.47 -4.70
C ASP A 312 -24.07 21.19 -3.75
N SER A 313 -23.73 22.43 -4.04
CA SER A 313 -22.87 23.27 -3.17
C SER A 313 -23.54 23.73 -1.85
N ASP A 314 -24.82 23.49 -1.68
CA ASP A 314 -25.61 23.87 -0.49
C ASP A 314 -25.79 22.70 0.50
N LEU A 315 -25.34 21.46 0.12
CA LEU A 315 -25.59 20.19 0.82
C LEU A 315 -24.33 19.46 1.29
#